data_23237c969789d81ad7115f6e8411a57e
#
_entry.id   23237c969789d81ad7115f6e8411a57e
#
_cell.length_a   1.000
_cell.length_b   1.000
_cell.length_c   1.000
_cell.angle_alpha   90.00
_cell.angle_beta   90.00
_cell.angle_gamma   90.00
#
_symmetry.space_group_name_H-M   'P 1'
#
loop_
_entity.id
_entity.type
_entity.pdbx_description
1 polymer ?
#
loop_
_entity_poly.entity_id
_entity_poly.type
_entity_poly.pdbx_seq_one_letter_code
_entity_poly.pdbx_strand_id
1 'polypeptide(L)'
;SDAHYRAGISPVRPIPLTLGHEIAGVVEKIGLQVTNVHAGDRVCLHYNVSCGECHHCLTGNDQFCEKVLMLGHYTNGGYAEYIAVPARNAIHLPDEIPFEQGATLMCASATAFHALRKSRVKAGETVAIFGAGGLGQSAIQLARAFGAIEVYAVDINEEKLNLAKGYGAIPINGVKVNAVEE
;
A
#
# COMPACT_ATOMS: atom_id res chain seq x y z
N SER A 1 7.96 6.60 1.85
CA SER A 1 8.72 6.88 0.60
C SER A 1 8.79 8.37 0.32
N ASP A 2 7.65 9.08 0.24
CA ASP A 2 7.60 10.50 -0.14
C ASP A 2 8.48 11.41 0.72
N ALA A 3 8.57 11.17 2.03
CA ALA A 3 9.47 11.89 2.92
C ALA A 3 10.95 11.72 2.52
N HIS A 4 11.35 10.52 2.08
CA HIS A 4 12.71 10.26 1.59
C HIS A 4 12.98 10.94 0.23
N TYR A 5 11.99 10.97 -0.66
CA TYR A 5 12.07 11.69 -1.93
C TYR A 5 12.25 13.19 -1.70
N ARG A 6 11.43 13.76 -0.82
CA ARG A 6 11.52 15.17 -0.43
C ARG A 6 12.86 15.54 0.21
N ALA A 7 13.42 14.62 1.01
CA ALA A 7 14.71 14.80 1.66
C ALA A 7 15.92 14.54 0.73
N GLY A 8 15.68 14.11 -0.52
CA GLY A 8 16.77 13.75 -1.45
C GLY A 8 17.51 12.46 -1.11
N ILE A 9 17.00 11.65 -0.18
CA ILE A 9 17.59 10.36 0.20
C ILE A 9 17.41 9.33 -0.91
N SER A 10 16.27 9.40 -1.60
CA SER A 10 16.01 8.55 -2.77
C SER A 10 15.72 9.46 -3.97
N PRO A 11 16.34 9.20 -5.13
CA PRO A 11 16.15 10.03 -6.30
C PRO A 11 14.74 9.84 -6.89
N VAL A 12 14.17 10.92 -7.39
CA VAL A 12 12.95 10.92 -8.20
C VAL A 12 13.20 11.66 -9.51
N ARG A 13 12.51 11.28 -10.56
CA ARG A 13 12.58 11.92 -11.88
C ARG A 13 11.24 11.79 -12.60
N PRO A 14 10.82 12.79 -13.39
CA PRO A 14 11.49 14.09 -13.62
C PRO A 14 11.42 15.06 -12.44
N ILE A 15 12.15 16.17 -12.50
CA ILE A 15 12.03 17.29 -11.56
C ILE A 15 11.70 18.53 -12.38
N PRO A 16 10.70 19.36 -12.02
CA PRO A 16 9.84 19.23 -10.82
C PRO A 16 8.85 18.08 -10.89
N LEU A 17 8.48 17.50 -9.74
CA LEU A 17 7.54 16.39 -9.61
C LEU A 17 6.61 16.60 -8.42
N THR A 18 5.31 16.41 -8.63
CA THR A 18 4.33 16.29 -7.54
C THR A 18 4.46 14.91 -6.90
N LEU A 19 4.75 14.87 -5.61
CA LEU A 19 4.84 13.62 -4.84
C LEU A 19 3.43 13.10 -4.45
N GLY A 20 3.39 12.00 -3.70
CA GLY A 20 2.17 11.36 -3.19
C GLY A 20 1.76 10.16 -4.05
N HIS A 21 1.75 8.96 -3.45
CA HIS A 21 1.41 7.71 -4.14
C HIS A 21 0.30 6.93 -3.42
N GLU A 22 -0.19 7.41 -2.30
CA GLU A 22 -1.35 6.89 -1.58
C GLU A 22 -2.51 7.88 -1.78
N ILE A 23 -3.44 7.52 -2.66
CA ILE A 23 -4.41 8.47 -3.21
C ILE A 23 -5.81 7.89 -3.16
N ALA A 24 -6.76 8.66 -2.62
CA ALA A 24 -8.18 8.39 -2.74
C ALA A 24 -8.93 9.71 -3.00
N GLY A 25 -10.07 9.64 -3.66
CA GLY A 25 -10.84 10.81 -4.00
C GLY A 25 -12.08 10.49 -4.82
N VAL A 26 -12.61 11.50 -5.48
CA VAL A 26 -13.80 11.40 -6.33
C VAL A 26 -13.42 11.63 -7.78
N VAL A 27 -13.97 10.83 -8.67
CA VAL A 27 -13.80 10.99 -10.11
C VAL A 27 -14.52 12.25 -10.57
N GLU A 28 -13.77 13.26 -11.00
CA GLU A 28 -14.33 14.52 -11.49
C GLU A 28 -14.77 14.43 -12.96
N LYS A 29 -13.90 13.86 -13.79
CA LYS A 29 -14.14 13.72 -15.25
C LYS A 29 -13.54 12.41 -15.76
N ILE A 30 -14.14 11.90 -16.82
CA ILE A 30 -13.67 10.69 -17.52
C ILE A 30 -13.42 10.97 -19.00
N GLY A 31 -12.50 10.22 -19.60
CA GLY A 31 -12.28 10.22 -21.05
C GLY A 31 -13.42 9.50 -21.80
N LEU A 32 -13.56 9.80 -23.09
CA LEU A 32 -14.67 9.29 -23.92
C LEU A 32 -14.76 7.76 -24.00
N GLN A 33 -13.65 7.06 -23.82
CA GLN A 33 -13.58 5.58 -23.91
C GLN A 33 -13.57 4.88 -22.56
N VAL A 34 -13.72 5.63 -21.46
CA VAL A 34 -13.73 5.07 -20.10
C VAL A 34 -15.11 4.51 -19.79
N THR A 35 -15.15 3.25 -19.35
CA THR A 35 -16.38 2.52 -19.03
C THR A 35 -16.39 1.89 -17.65
N ASN A 36 -15.25 1.86 -16.96
CA ASN A 36 -15.09 1.20 -15.67
C ASN A 36 -15.32 2.11 -14.46
N VAL A 37 -15.37 3.43 -14.66
CA VAL A 37 -15.69 4.43 -13.63
C VAL A 37 -16.49 5.57 -14.23
N HIS A 38 -17.24 6.30 -13.39
CA HIS A 38 -18.08 7.43 -13.78
C HIS A 38 -17.73 8.67 -12.92
N ALA A 39 -18.08 9.85 -13.41
CA ALA A 39 -17.99 11.05 -12.60
C ALA A 39 -18.87 10.92 -11.34
N GLY A 40 -18.32 11.29 -10.20
CA GLY A 40 -18.94 11.11 -8.88
C GLY A 40 -18.51 9.84 -8.15
N ASP A 41 -17.91 8.85 -8.83
CA ASP A 41 -17.45 7.63 -8.17
C ASP A 41 -16.35 7.90 -7.16
N ARG A 42 -16.45 7.26 -6.00
CA ARG A 42 -15.40 7.21 -4.98
C ARG A 42 -14.37 6.17 -5.40
N VAL A 43 -13.09 6.55 -5.41
CA VAL A 43 -12.00 5.67 -5.85
C VAL A 43 -10.76 5.80 -4.99
N CYS A 44 -9.97 4.74 -4.92
CA CYS A 44 -8.56 4.78 -4.57
C CYS A 44 -7.72 4.45 -5.82
N LEU A 45 -6.50 4.97 -5.88
CA LEU A 45 -5.67 4.84 -7.07
C LEU A 45 -4.54 3.84 -6.85
N HIS A 46 -4.48 2.81 -7.70
CA HIS A 46 -3.29 1.96 -7.79
C HIS A 46 -2.11 2.79 -8.33
N TYR A 47 -1.06 2.93 -7.54
CA TYR A 47 0.04 3.84 -7.86
C TYR A 47 0.94 3.38 -9.02
N ASN A 48 0.94 2.08 -9.37
CA ASN A 48 1.66 1.56 -10.52
C ASN A 48 0.84 1.76 -11.80
N VAL A 49 1.23 2.72 -12.61
CA VAL A 49 0.67 2.93 -13.96
C VAL A 49 1.39 1.97 -14.90
N SER A 50 0.82 0.81 -15.11
CA SER A 50 1.36 -0.24 -15.97
C SER A 50 0.82 -0.14 -17.41
N CYS A 51 1.52 -0.72 -18.40
CA CYS A 51 1.13 -0.60 -19.81
C CYS A 51 -0.14 -1.36 -20.19
N GLY A 52 -0.48 -2.43 -19.47
CA GLY A 52 -1.67 -3.25 -19.73
C GLY A 52 -1.54 -4.30 -20.82
N GLU A 53 -0.46 -4.30 -21.60
CA GLU A 53 -0.31 -5.10 -22.83
C GLU A 53 0.87 -6.09 -22.79
N CYS A 54 1.87 -5.88 -21.90
CA CYS A 54 3.02 -6.79 -21.81
C CYS A 54 2.64 -8.10 -21.11
N HIS A 55 3.51 -9.11 -21.24
CA HIS A 55 3.30 -10.42 -20.61
C HIS A 55 2.96 -10.31 -19.11
N HIS A 56 3.69 -9.49 -18.37
CA HIS A 56 3.45 -9.30 -16.94
C HIS A 56 2.07 -8.73 -16.65
N CYS A 57 1.63 -7.73 -17.42
CA CYS A 57 0.30 -7.14 -17.25
C CYS A 57 -0.82 -8.13 -17.59
N LEU A 58 -0.66 -8.90 -18.67
CA LEU A 58 -1.65 -9.86 -19.12
C LEU A 58 -1.77 -11.09 -18.20
N THR A 59 -0.74 -11.37 -17.41
CA THR A 59 -0.72 -12.48 -16.44
C THR A 59 -1.02 -12.05 -15.00
N GLY A 60 -1.45 -10.79 -14.77
CA GLY A 60 -1.78 -10.26 -13.45
C GLY A 60 -0.58 -10.00 -12.55
N ASN A 61 0.58 -9.78 -13.14
CA ASN A 61 1.84 -9.44 -12.49
C ASN A 61 2.33 -8.05 -12.91
N ASP A 62 1.43 -7.10 -13.00
CA ASP A 62 1.67 -5.75 -13.52
C ASP A 62 2.67 -4.93 -12.70
N GLN A 63 2.95 -5.30 -11.45
CA GLN A 63 4.06 -4.77 -10.66
C GLN A 63 5.45 -5.03 -11.30
N PHE A 64 5.55 -5.98 -12.22
CA PHE A 64 6.77 -6.29 -13.00
C PHE A 64 6.72 -5.71 -14.43
N CYS A 65 5.77 -4.83 -14.72
CA CYS A 65 5.68 -4.20 -16.03
C CYS A 65 6.96 -3.41 -16.35
N GLU A 66 7.57 -3.69 -17.50
CA GLU A 66 8.81 -3.02 -17.93
C GLU A 66 8.64 -1.53 -18.22
N LYS A 67 7.39 -1.10 -18.49
CA LYS A 67 7.01 0.29 -18.78
C LYS A 67 6.28 0.94 -17.60
N VAL A 68 6.41 0.40 -16.37
CA VAL A 68 5.69 0.94 -15.22
C VAL A 68 6.13 2.35 -14.87
N LEU A 69 5.16 3.23 -14.65
CA LEU A 69 5.35 4.58 -14.13
C LEU A 69 4.66 4.66 -12.77
N MET A 70 5.44 4.92 -11.73
CA MET A 70 4.87 5.06 -10.38
C MET A 70 4.46 6.50 -10.13
N LEU A 71 3.19 6.69 -9.71
CA LEU A 71 2.69 7.99 -9.25
C LEU A 71 3.55 8.52 -8.10
N GLY A 72 3.92 9.80 -8.17
CA GLY A 72 4.78 10.41 -7.16
C GLY A 72 6.25 10.00 -7.21
N HIS A 73 6.68 9.24 -8.24
CA HIS A 73 8.08 8.83 -8.41
C HIS A 73 8.60 9.00 -9.84
N TYR A 74 7.87 8.52 -10.84
CA TYR A 74 8.19 8.69 -12.27
C TYR A 74 7.20 9.57 -13.01
N THR A 75 6.05 9.80 -12.43
CA THR A 75 5.02 10.72 -12.91
C THR A 75 4.37 11.43 -11.73
N ASN A 76 3.64 12.52 -11.99
CA ASN A 76 3.00 13.29 -10.94
C ASN A 76 2.09 12.43 -10.06
N GLY A 77 2.15 12.67 -8.77
CA GLY A 77 1.39 12.02 -7.72
C GLY A 77 0.24 12.85 -7.19
N GLY A 78 -0.27 12.46 -6.04
CA GLY A 78 -1.52 12.93 -5.46
C GLY A 78 -1.43 14.07 -4.44
N TYR A 79 -0.28 14.69 -4.21
CA TYR A 79 -0.21 15.88 -3.37
C TYR A 79 -0.68 17.11 -4.17
N ALA A 80 -1.90 17.01 -4.69
CA ALA A 80 -2.58 18.00 -5.52
C ALA A 80 -4.10 17.88 -5.35
N GLU A 81 -4.83 18.91 -5.72
CA GLU A 81 -6.30 18.89 -5.72
C GLU A 81 -6.87 17.94 -6.79
N TYR A 82 -6.15 17.80 -7.91
CA TYR A 82 -6.55 16.93 -9.02
C TYR A 82 -5.35 16.15 -9.55
N ILE A 83 -5.64 14.94 -10.03
CA ILE A 83 -4.68 14.08 -10.73
C ILE A 83 -5.34 13.41 -11.94
N ALA A 84 -4.62 13.34 -13.04
CA ALA A 84 -5.06 12.57 -14.22
C ALA A 84 -4.30 11.24 -14.27
N VAL A 85 -5.05 10.15 -14.33
CA VAL A 85 -4.50 8.78 -14.38
C VAL A 85 -5.26 7.93 -15.40
N PRO A 86 -4.67 6.86 -15.94
CA PRO A 86 -5.43 5.87 -16.69
C PRO A 86 -6.56 5.29 -15.85
N ALA A 87 -7.75 5.15 -16.44
CA ALA A 87 -8.95 4.69 -15.73
C ALA A 87 -8.77 3.32 -15.06
N ARG A 88 -7.92 2.45 -15.61
CA ARG A 88 -7.56 1.15 -15.01
C ARG A 88 -6.89 1.23 -13.64
N ASN A 89 -6.32 2.39 -13.30
CA ASN A 89 -5.72 2.63 -12.00
C ASN A 89 -6.74 3.06 -10.93
N ALA A 90 -7.95 3.43 -11.35
CA ALA A 90 -9.04 3.81 -10.44
C ALA A 90 -9.81 2.56 -10.01
N ILE A 91 -9.83 2.33 -8.70
CA ILE A 91 -10.52 1.20 -8.08
C ILE A 91 -11.60 1.75 -7.18
N HIS A 92 -12.82 1.26 -7.33
CA HIS A 92 -13.95 1.70 -6.52
C HIS A 92 -13.66 1.56 -5.03
N LEU A 93 -13.93 2.63 -4.29
CA LEU A 93 -13.81 2.68 -2.84
C LEU A 93 -15.23 2.60 -2.24
N PRO A 94 -15.54 1.57 -1.44
CA PRO A 94 -16.81 1.45 -0.74
C PRO A 94 -17.14 2.70 0.08
N ASP A 95 -18.42 3.05 0.19
CA ASP A 95 -18.87 4.27 0.88
C ASP A 95 -18.52 4.27 2.38
N GLU A 96 -18.45 3.08 2.97
CA GLU A 96 -18.11 2.87 4.39
C GLU A 96 -16.64 3.14 4.70
N ILE A 97 -15.77 3.18 3.69
CA ILE A 97 -14.33 3.41 3.90
C ILE A 97 -14.02 4.90 3.72
N PRO A 98 -13.55 5.61 4.75
CA PRO A 98 -13.09 7.00 4.63
C PRO A 98 -11.93 7.13 3.64
N PHE A 99 -11.81 8.28 2.97
CA PHE A 99 -10.76 8.50 1.96
C PHE A 99 -9.34 8.37 2.52
N GLU A 100 -9.11 8.82 3.75
CA GLU A 100 -7.82 8.69 4.43
C GLU A 100 -7.41 7.23 4.68
N GLN A 101 -8.36 6.34 4.88
CA GLN A 101 -8.11 4.91 4.97
C GLN A 101 -7.96 4.31 3.56
N GLY A 102 -8.86 4.68 2.63
CA GLY A 102 -8.83 4.25 1.25
C GLY A 102 -7.50 4.54 0.56
N ALA A 103 -6.92 5.70 0.82
CA ALA A 103 -5.62 6.10 0.26
C ALA A 103 -4.50 5.10 0.59
N THR A 104 -4.46 4.59 1.83
CA THR A 104 -3.41 3.66 2.28
C THR A 104 -3.60 2.23 1.75
N LEU A 105 -4.80 1.87 1.28
CA LEU A 105 -5.09 0.51 0.80
C LEU A 105 -4.21 0.12 -0.38
N MET A 106 -3.93 1.06 -1.27
CA MET A 106 -3.27 0.76 -2.54
C MET A 106 -1.73 0.73 -2.46
N CYS A 107 -1.14 1.09 -1.32
CA CYS A 107 0.29 0.94 -1.07
C CYS A 107 0.55 0.05 0.16
N ALA A 108 0.34 0.56 1.37
CA ALA A 108 0.69 -0.15 2.59
C ALA A 108 -0.09 -1.47 2.72
N SER A 109 -1.41 -1.46 2.56
CA SER A 109 -2.23 -2.66 2.72
C SER A 109 -2.06 -3.64 1.55
N ALA A 110 -2.03 -3.17 0.30
CA ALA A 110 -1.82 -4.03 -0.86
C ALA A 110 -0.44 -4.71 -0.82
N THR A 111 0.60 -4.00 -0.39
CA THR A 111 1.96 -4.56 -0.23
C THR A 111 1.97 -5.63 0.86
N ALA A 112 1.37 -5.36 2.01
CA ALA A 112 1.27 -6.32 3.12
C ALA A 112 0.46 -7.56 2.73
N PHE A 113 -0.67 -7.38 2.03
CA PHE A 113 -1.49 -8.47 1.50
C PHE A 113 -0.69 -9.35 0.52
N HIS A 114 0.05 -8.73 -0.40
CA HIS A 114 0.87 -9.46 -1.37
C HIS A 114 1.99 -10.25 -0.66
N ALA A 115 2.64 -9.66 0.36
CA ALA A 115 3.67 -10.32 1.15
C ALA A 115 3.11 -11.56 1.88
N LEU A 116 1.96 -11.44 2.53
CA LEU A 116 1.31 -12.56 3.21
C LEU A 116 0.87 -13.67 2.23
N ARG A 117 0.35 -13.31 1.06
CA ARG A 117 0.07 -14.32 0.01
C ARG A 117 1.34 -15.04 -0.45
N LYS A 118 2.46 -14.32 -0.59
CA LYS A 118 3.75 -14.89 -0.99
C LYS A 118 4.36 -15.78 0.11
N SER A 119 4.17 -15.44 1.37
CA SER A 119 4.62 -16.26 2.50
C SER A 119 3.88 -17.59 2.61
N ARG A 120 2.73 -17.72 1.92
CA ARG A 120 1.87 -18.92 1.94
C ARG A 120 1.34 -19.26 3.33
N VAL A 121 1.23 -18.28 4.21
CA VAL A 121 0.66 -18.46 5.54
C VAL A 121 -0.73 -19.10 5.46
N LYS A 122 -0.98 -20.05 6.33
CA LYS A 122 -2.26 -20.77 6.44
C LYS A 122 -2.95 -20.44 7.76
N ALA A 123 -4.25 -20.62 7.79
CA ALA A 123 -5.01 -20.54 9.02
C ALA A 123 -4.45 -21.51 10.07
N GLY A 124 -4.31 -21.05 11.31
CA GLY A 124 -3.72 -21.83 12.41
C GLY A 124 -2.20 -21.69 12.56
N GLU A 125 -1.53 -20.97 11.66
CA GLU A 125 -0.08 -20.71 11.78
C GLU A 125 0.21 -19.44 12.58
N THR A 126 1.45 -19.33 13.05
CA THR A 126 2.00 -18.15 13.72
C THR A 126 2.77 -17.29 12.72
N VAL A 127 2.67 -15.97 12.84
CA VAL A 127 3.33 -15.01 11.96
C VAL A 127 4.16 -14.03 12.76
N ALA A 128 5.43 -13.85 12.40
CA ALA A 128 6.29 -12.80 12.93
C ALA A 128 6.45 -11.68 11.89
N ILE A 129 6.21 -10.43 12.31
CA ILE A 129 6.30 -9.23 11.47
C ILE A 129 7.38 -8.33 12.02
N PHE A 130 8.47 -8.20 11.28
CA PHE A 130 9.59 -7.33 11.60
C PHE A 130 9.36 -5.93 11.01
N GLY A 131 9.25 -4.94 11.90
CA GLY A 131 8.90 -3.56 11.58
C GLY A 131 7.41 -3.29 11.73
N ALA A 132 7.03 -2.54 12.78
CA ALA A 132 5.64 -2.15 13.08
C ALA A 132 5.31 -0.74 12.57
N GLY A 133 5.85 -0.33 11.41
CA GLY A 133 5.45 0.87 10.67
C GLY A 133 4.11 0.67 9.92
N GLY A 134 3.75 1.56 9.00
CA GLY A 134 2.48 1.50 8.26
C GLY A 134 2.22 0.16 7.58
N LEU A 135 3.23 -0.39 6.88
CA LEU A 135 3.14 -1.73 6.28
C LEU A 135 2.97 -2.83 7.34
N GLY A 136 3.75 -2.77 8.43
CA GLY A 136 3.67 -3.74 9.51
C GLY A 136 2.32 -3.74 10.21
N GLN A 137 1.76 -2.56 10.49
CA GLN A 137 0.42 -2.44 11.08
C GLN A 137 -0.66 -3.04 10.15
N SER A 138 -0.56 -2.82 8.84
CA SER A 138 -1.44 -3.46 7.87
C SER A 138 -1.23 -4.97 7.82
N ALA A 139 0.02 -5.43 7.85
CA ALA A 139 0.34 -6.85 7.84
C ALA A 139 -0.17 -7.59 9.08
N ILE A 140 -0.11 -6.96 10.27
CA ILE A 140 -0.65 -7.51 11.52
C ILE A 140 -2.15 -7.78 11.39
N GLN A 141 -2.92 -6.79 10.95
CA GLN A 141 -4.36 -6.92 10.77
C GLN A 141 -4.70 -7.98 9.72
N LEU A 142 -4.01 -7.95 8.59
CA LEU A 142 -4.21 -8.90 7.51
C LEU A 142 -3.80 -10.33 7.89
N ALA A 143 -2.70 -10.53 8.63
CA ALA A 143 -2.30 -11.86 9.10
C ALA A 143 -3.40 -12.51 9.93
N ARG A 144 -4.04 -11.76 10.82
CA ARG A 144 -5.20 -12.25 11.58
C ARG A 144 -6.38 -12.57 10.67
N ALA A 145 -6.67 -11.73 9.68
CA ALA A 145 -7.71 -11.99 8.68
C ALA A 145 -7.42 -13.23 7.82
N PHE A 146 -6.15 -13.57 7.60
CA PHE A 146 -5.71 -14.82 6.96
C PHE A 146 -5.83 -16.06 7.88
N GLY A 147 -6.18 -15.85 9.16
CA GLY A 147 -6.39 -16.93 10.13
C GLY A 147 -5.16 -17.27 10.95
N ALA A 148 -4.14 -16.41 11.01
CA ALA A 148 -3.03 -16.60 11.93
C ALA A 148 -3.54 -16.59 13.38
N ILE A 149 -3.13 -17.58 14.18
CA ILE A 149 -3.54 -17.71 15.60
C ILE A 149 -2.74 -16.78 16.49
N GLU A 150 -1.48 -16.56 16.16
CA GLU A 150 -0.60 -15.62 16.85
C GLU A 150 0.11 -14.74 15.83
N VAL A 151 0.23 -13.47 16.14
CA VAL A 151 0.98 -12.49 15.34
C VAL A 151 1.95 -11.77 16.26
N TYR A 152 3.24 -11.96 16.06
CA TYR A 152 4.29 -11.26 16.75
C TYR A 152 4.69 -10.01 15.98
N ALA A 153 4.78 -8.87 16.67
CA ALA A 153 5.23 -7.60 16.09
C ALA A 153 6.58 -7.22 16.70
N VAL A 154 7.62 -7.21 15.89
CA VAL A 154 8.97 -6.84 16.29
C VAL A 154 9.29 -5.43 15.80
N ASP A 155 9.61 -4.51 16.71
CA ASP A 155 10.08 -3.15 16.40
C ASP A 155 10.98 -2.66 17.54
N ILE A 156 11.67 -1.56 17.32
CA ILE A 156 12.48 -0.88 18.35
C ILE A 156 11.71 0.27 19.01
N ASN A 157 10.58 0.69 18.42
CA ASN A 157 9.78 1.82 18.85
C ASN A 157 8.57 1.35 19.66
N GLU A 158 8.50 1.74 20.92
CA GLU A 158 7.43 1.35 21.85
C GLU A 158 6.03 1.84 21.44
N GLU A 159 5.92 3.03 20.86
CA GLU A 159 4.62 3.57 20.44
C GLU A 159 4.02 2.72 19.31
N LYS A 160 4.86 2.30 18.36
CA LYS A 160 4.44 1.41 17.28
C LYS A 160 4.06 0.02 17.79
N LEU A 161 4.79 -0.50 18.77
CA LEU A 161 4.49 -1.77 19.42
C LEU A 161 3.18 -1.70 20.23
N ASN A 162 2.92 -0.59 20.90
CA ASN A 162 1.63 -0.38 21.60
C ASN A 162 0.46 -0.33 20.62
N LEU A 163 0.64 0.31 19.45
CA LEU A 163 -0.37 0.30 18.40
C LEU A 163 -0.59 -1.12 17.85
N ALA A 164 0.48 -1.86 17.59
CA ALA A 164 0.43 -3.26 17.16
C ALA A 164 -0.33 -4.16 18.16
N LYS A 165 -0.09 -3.95 19.45
CA LYS A 165 -0.82 -4.62 20.53
C LYS A 165 -2.32 -4.32 20.47
N GLY A 166 -2.70 -3.09 20.13
CA GLY A 166 -4.10 -2.69 19.93
C GLY A 166 -4.80 -3.48 18.82
N TYR A 167 -4.05 -3.93 17.81
CA TYR A 167 -4.53 -4.84 16.76
C TYR A 167 -4.39 -6.33 17.11
N GLY A 168 -4.03 -6.64 18.35
CA GLY A 168 -3.93 -8.01 18.87
C GLY A 168 -2.63 -8.72 18.55
N ALA A 169 -1.55 -8.01 18.20
CA ALA A 169 -0.24 -8.61 18.09
C ALA A 169 0.46 -8.72 19.46
N ILE A 170 1.36 -9.68 19.57
CA ILE A 170 2.29 -9.84 20.71
C ILE A 170 3.51 -8.97 20.39
N PRO A 171 3.75 -7.89 21.17
CA PRO A 171 4.85 -6.98 20.87
C PRO A 171 6.19 -7.53 21.39
N ILE A 172 7.23 -7.43 20.57
CA ILE A 172 8.60 -7.74 20.92
C ILE A 172 9.48 -6.52 20.64
N ASN A 173 10.12 -5.97 21.67
CA ASN A 173 11.07 -4.88 21.50
C ASN A 173 12.48 -5.43 21.23
N GLY A 174 12.92 -5.38 19.97
CA GLY A 174 14.20 -5.91 19.53
C GLY A 174 15.45 -5.20 20.09
N VAL A 175 15.30 -4.09 20.84
CA VAL A 175 16.40 -3.48 21.62
C VAL A 175 16.54 -4.13 22.99
N LYS A 176 15.42 -4.61 23.55
CA LYS A 176 15.39 -5.16 24.92
C LYS A 176 15.68 -6.65 24.97
N VAL A 177 15.33 -7.37 23.92
CA VAL A 177 15.46 -8.83 23.84
C VAL A 177 15.92 -9.28 22.46
N ASN A 178 16.49 -10.48 22.36
CA ASN A 178 16.75 -11.11 21.08
C ASN A 178 15.42 -11.67 20.52
N ALA A 179 14.84 -11.00 19.55
CA ALA A 179 13.53 -11.34 19.00
C ALA A 179 13.48 -12.72 18.29
N VAL A 180 14.61 -13.41 18.12
CA VAL A 180 14.67 -14.76 17.52
C VAL A 180 14.64 -15.84 18.60
N GLU A 181 14.99 -15.48 19.83
CA GLU A 181 15.05 -16.39 20.97
C GLU A 181 13.77 -16.34 21.83
N GLU A 182 12.97 -15.26 21.68
CA GLU A 182 11.65 -15.10 22.31
C GLU A 182 10.57 -15.86 21.53
#